data_341bc74386e98c93bae61cad5d5f0a32
#
_entry.id   341bc74386e98c93bae61cad5d5f0a32
#
_cell.length_a   1.000
_cell.length_b   1.000
_cell.length_c   1.000
_cell.angle_alpha   90.00
_cell.angle_beta   90.00
_cell.angle_gamma   90.00
#
_symmetry.space_group_name_H-M   'P 1'
#
loop_
_entity.id
_entity.type
_entity.pdbx_description
1 polymer ?
#
loop_
_entity_poly.entity_id
_entity_poly.type
_entity_poly.pdbx_seq_one_letter_code
_entity_poly.pdbx_strand_id
1 'polypeptide(L)'
;MADGYTRASGKMSMMIAQNGPGITNFVTPVKTAYWNHTPLLLVTPQAANKTIGQGGFQEVEQMALFKDMVAYQEEVRDPARIAETLNRVILQAKRASAPAQINVPRDFWTQVIDVELPAIVEFERPGGGEDAIDAAAKMLSEAQFPVML
;
A
#
# COMPACT_ATOMS: atom_id res chain seq x y z
N MET A 1 9.41 5.29 10.43
CA MET A 1 8.33 6.13 11.03
C MET A 1 6.94 5.70 10.55
N ALA A 2 6.62 5.68 9.26
CA ALA A 2 5.29 5.32 8.74
C ALA A 2 4.79 3.95 9.24
N ASP A 3 5.60 2.89 9.12
CA ASP A 3 5.28 1.56 9.64
C ASP A 3 4.98 1.60 11.15
N GLY A 4 5.87 2.21 11.95
CA GLY A 4 5.66 2.35 13.39
C GLY A 4 4.40 3.14 13.76
N TYR A 5 4.10 4.21 13.01
CA TYR A 5 2.86 4.96 13.20
C TYR A 5 1.62 4.10 12.93
N THR A 6 1.59 3.39 11.82
CA THR A 6 0.46 2.52 11.48
C THR A 6 0.25 1.42 12.52
N ARG A 7 1.33 0.78 12.96
CA ARG A 7 1.27 -0.28 13.99
C ARG A 7 0.79 0.24 15.35
N ALA A 8 1.24 1.43 15.74
CA ALA A 8 0.86 2.00 17.04
C ALA A 8 -0.54 2.61 17.04
N SER A 9 -0.99 3.19 15.93
CA SER A 9 -2.26 3.93 15.87
C SER A 9 -3.41 3.14 15.24
N GLY A 10 -3.13 2.04 14.53
CA GLY A 10 -4.11 1.33 13.71
C GLY A 10 -4.53 2.10 12.45
N LYS A 11 -3.97 3.29 12.19
CA LYS A 11 -4.31 4.13 11.04
C LYS A 11 -3.30 3.92 9.92
N MET A 12 -3.78 3.71 8.70
CA MET A 12 -2.92 3.61 7.53
C MET A 12 -2.14 4.91 7.32
N SER A 13 -0.86 4.81 7.05
CA SER A 13 0.01 5.94 6.72
C SER A 13 0.51 5.88 5.28
N MET A 14 1.12 6.98 4.84
CA MET A 14 1.65 7.14 3.49
C MET A 14 3.15 7.41 3.53
N MET A 15 3.86 6.88 2.54
CA MET A 15 5.27 7.17 2.28
C MET A 15 5.41 7.73 0.86
N ILE A 16 6.13 8.83 0.74
CA ILE A 16 6.48 9.46 -0.53
C ILE A 16 7.90 10.00 -0.45
N ALA A 17 8.65 9.89 -1.51
CA ALA A 17 9.98 10.50 -1.65
C ALA A 17 10.26 10.80 -3.11
N GLN A 18 11.40 11.42 -3.39
CA GLN A 18 11.86 11.67 -4.75
C GLN A 18 12.05 10.34 -5.52
N ASN A 19 11.68 10.34 -6.80
CA ASN A 19 11.88 9.17 -7.66
C ASN A 19 13.35 8.71 -7.69
N GLY A 20 13.56 7.43 -7.95
CA GLY A 20 14.89 6.82 -7.93
C GLY A 20 15.45 6.72 -6.52
N PRO A 21 16.53 7.45 -6.16
CA PRO A 21 17.25 7.25 -4.91
C PRO A 21 16.42 7.49 -3.65
N GLY A 22 15.44 8.39 -3.67
CA GLY A 22 14.53 8.58 -2.55
C GLY A 22 13.66 7.35 -2.31
N ILE A 23 13.06 6.83 -3.36
CA ILE A 23 12.18 5.66 -3.30
C ILE A 23 12.94 4.38 -3.01
N THR A 24 14.14 4.17 -3.55
CA THR A 24 14.94 2.96 -3.30
C THR A 24 15.32 2.79 -1.82
N ASN A 25 15.41 3.88 -1.05
CA ASN A 25 15.61 3.80 0.40
C ASN A 25 14.42 3.20 1.15
N PHE A 26 13.26 3.07 0.50
CA PHE A 26 12.07 2.49 1.13
C PHE A 26 11.98 0.95 0.99
N VAL A 27 12.89 0.32 0.28
CA VAL A 27 12.90 -1.14 0.06
C VAL A 27 12.81 -1.90 1.39
N THR A 28 13.73 -1.68 2.29
CA THR A 28 13.77 -2.37 3.59
C THR A 28 12.52 -2.09 4.43
N PRO A 29 12.11 -0.82 4.69
CA PRO A 29 10.93 -0.57 5.51
C PRO A 29 9.62 -1.03 4.87
N VAL A 30 9.49 -1.00 3.54
CA VAL A 30 8.29 -1.54 2.86
C VAL A 30 8.23 -3.05 2.99
N LYS A 31 9.37 -3.76 2.81
CA LYS A 31 9.42 -5.21 3.02
C LYS A 31 9.12 -5.58 4.47
N THR A 32 9.63 -4.81 5.43
CA THR A 32 9.32 -4.98 6.86
C THR A 32 7.82 -4.82 7.11
N ALA A 33 7.18 -3.79 6.56
CA ALA A 33 5.75 -3.57 6.69
C ALA A 33 4.93 -4.70 6.06
N TYR A 34 5.38 -5.22 4.90
CA TYR A 34 4.75 -6.37 4.25
C TYR A 34 4.73 -7.62 5.15
N TRP A 35 5.87 -7.97 5.74
CA TRP A 35 5.99 -9.11 6.65
C TRP A 35 5.22 -8.94 7.96
N ASN A 36 5.02 -7.71 8.42
CA ASN A 36 4.27 -7.40 9.63
C ASN A 36 2.79 -7.10 9.37
N HIS A 37 2.29 -7.38 8.18
CA HIS A 37 0.89 -7.10 7.81
C HIS A 37 0.44 -5.67 8.11
N THR A 38 1.33 -4.70 7.83
CA THR A 38 1.10 -3.28 8.07
C THR A 38 0.61 -2.61 6.79
N PRO A 39 -0.64 -2.13 6.71
CA PRO A 39 -1.12 -1.43 5.52
C PRO A 39 -0.47 -0.05 5.40
N LEU A 40 0.24 0.17 4.30
CA LEU A 40 0.89 1.42 3.95
C LEU A 40 0.54 1.80 2.51
N LEU A 41 0.38 3.09 2.26
CA LEU A 41 0.33 3.62 0.90
C LEU A 41 1.73 4.10 0.49
N LEU A 42 2.32 3.44 -0.50
CA LEU A 42 3.57 3.85 -1.11
C LEU A 42 3.26 4.66 -2.37
N VAL A 43 3.57 5.95 -2.34
CA VAL A 43 3.44 6.84 -3.51
C VAL A 43 4.81 7.03 -4.13
N THR A 44 4.97 6.52 -5.35
CA THR A 44 6.25 6.57 -6.07
C THR A 44 6.15 7.51 -7.27
N PRO A 45 6.75 8.71 -7.22
CA PRO A 45 6.92 9.54 -8.40
C PRO A 45 7.80 8.79 -9.41
N GLN A 46 7.44 8.85 -10.69
CA GLN A 46 8.19 8.22 -11.79
C GLN A 46 8.72 9.28 -12.76
N ALA A 47 9.69 8.93 -13.59
CA ALA A 47 10.09 9.73 -14.73
C ALA A 47 8.85 10.10 -15.58
N ALA A 48 8.92 11.23 -16.29
CA ALA A 48 7.81 11.67 -17.13
C ALA A 48 7.55 10.67 -18.27
N ASN A 49 6.29 10.39 -18.59
CA ASN A 49 5.91 9.50 -19.70
C ASN A 49 6.60 9.85 -21.01
N LYS A 50 6.88 11.14 -21.22
CA LYS A 50 7.56 11.64 -22.45
C LYS A 50 9.03 11.20 -22.54
N THR A 51 9.67 10.84 -21.43
CA THR A 51 11.11 10.59 -21.38
C THR A 51 11.48 9.25 -20.76
N ILE A 52 10.51 8.49 -20.29
CA ILE A 52 10.75 7.16 -19.72
C ILE A 52 11.42 6.24 -20.76
N GLY A 53 12.42 5.51 -20.34
CA GLY A 53 13.23 4.64 -21.20
C GLY A 53 14.37 5.37 -21.94
N GLN A 54 14.53 6.69 -21.77
CA GLN A 54 15.60 7.47 -22.36
C GLN A 54 16.80 7.70 -21.43
N GLY A 55 16.83 7.03 -20.28
CA GLY A 55 17.86 7.24 -19.27
C GLY A 55 17.74 8.59 -18.57
N GLY A 56 16.52 9.01 -18.27
CA GLY A 56 16.25 10.26 -17.58
C GLY A 56 16.86 10.31 -16.18
N PHE A 57 17.05 11.54 -15.67
CA PHE A 57 17.62 11.73 -14.35
C PHE A 57 16.81 10.97 -13.27
N GLN A 58 17.48 10.09 -12.54
CA GLN A 58 16.90 9.28 -11.46
C GLN A 58 15.78 8.32 -11.90
N GLU A 59 15.74 7.95 -13.15
CA GLU A 59 14.82 6.93 -13.65
C GLU A 59 15.18 5.56 -13.10
N VAL A 60 14.22 4.90 -12.47
CA VAL A 60 14.34 3.54 -11.92
C VAL A 60 13.02 2.81 -12.15
N GLU A 61 13.11 1.53 -12.48
CA GLU A 61 11.94 0.64 -12.60
C GLU A 61 11.31 0.34 -11.24
N GLN A 62 10.57 1.31 -10.70
CA GLN A 62 10.05 1.28 -9.34
C GLN A 62 8.93 0.24 -9.16
N MET A 63 8.14 -0.02 -10.20
CA MET A 63 7.12 -1.07 -10.15
C MET A 63 7.76 -2.46 -10.02
N ALA A 64 8.82 -2.73 -10.78
CA ALA A 64 9.57 -3.98 -10.69
C ALA A 64 10.27 -4.11 -9.33
N LEU A 65 10.81 -3.01 -8.80
CA LEU A 65 11.53 -2.98 -7.52
C LEU A 65 10.67 -3.45 -6.34
N PHE A 66 9.39 -3.04 -6.30
CA PHE A 66 8.49 -3.35 -5.18
C PHE A 66 7.54 -4.52 -5.45
N LYS A 67 7.67 -5.21 -6.57
CA LYS A 67 6.72 -6.24 -7.02
C LYS A 67 6.40 -7.31 -5.97
N ASP A 68 7.39 -7.75 -5.21
CA ASP A 68 7.24 -8.79 -4.18
C ASP A 68 7.20 -8.24 -2.74
N MET A 69 7.07 -6.92 -2.62
CA MET A 69 7.06 -6.20 -1.33
C MET A 69 5.74 -5.48 -1.05
N VAL A 70 4.82 -5.51 -2.01
CA VAL A 70 3.50 -4.91 -1.90
C VAL A 70 2.43 -5.91 -2.32
N ALA A 71 1.26 -5.82 -1.70
CA ALA A 71 0.13 -6.69 -2.05
C ALA A 71 -0.56 -6.27 -3.35
N TYR A 72 -0.44 -5.00 -3.71
CA TYR A 72 -1.02 -4.45 -4.92
C TYR A 72 -0.20 -3.27 -5.41
N GLN A 73 -0.11 -3.10 -6.72
CA GLN A 73 0.55 -1.94 -7.32
C GLN A 73 -0.14 -1.53 -8.61
N GLU A 74 -0.24 -0.22 -8.83
CA GLU A 74 -0.81 0.34 -10.05
C GLU A 74 -0.11 1.63 -10.45
N GLU A 75 0.09 1.82 -11.76
CA GLU A 75 0.59 3.06 -12.33
C GLU A 75 -0.54 3.91 -12.90
N VAL A 76 -0.53 5.19 -12.59
CA VAL A 76 -1.46 6.15 -13.17
C VAL A 76 -1.08 6.40 -14.63
N ARG A 77 -1.94 6.03 -15.56
CA ARG A 77 -1.74 6.21 -17.00
C ARG A 77 -2.51 7.38 -17.58
N ASP A 78 -3.52 7.84 -16.84
CA ASP A 78 -4.34 8.99 -17.18
C ASP A 78 -4.57 9.80 -15.90
N PRO A 79 -4.15 11.08 -15.84
CA PRO A 79 -4.31 11.90 -14.66
C PRO A 79 -5.79 12.06 -14.23
N ALA A 80 -6.75 12.03 -15.15
CA ALA A 80 -8.16 12.09 -14.83
C ALA A 80 -8.65 10.88 -13.99
N ARG A 81 -7.90 9.78 -14.00
CA ARG A 81 -8.22 8.55 -13.26
C ARG A 81 -7.50 8.43 -11.92
N ILE A 82 -6.77 9.45 -11.48
CA ILE A 82 -5.95 9.35 -10.28
C ILE A 82 -6.77 9.06 -9.02
N ALA A 83 -7.94 9.65 -8.88
CA ALA A 83 -8.81 9.45 -7.71
C ALA A 83 -9.33 8.01 -7.63
N GLU A 84 -9.79 7.45 -8.75
CA GLU A 84 -10.22 6.06 -8.88
C GLU A 84 -9.07 5.09 -8.55
N THR A 85 -7.91 5.32 -9.17
CA THR A 85 -6.71 4.48 -8.99
C THR A 85 -6.25 4.50 -7.54
N LEU A 86 -6.14 5.69 -6.94
CA LEU A 86 -5.74 5.86 -5.55
C LEU A 86 -6.70 5.15 -4.59
N ASN A 87 -8.00 5.31 -4.79
CA ASN A 87 -9.02 4.63 -3.97
C ASN A 87 -8.86 3.11 -4.05
N ARG A 88 -8.66 2.56 -5.24
CA ARG A 88 -8.43 1.12 -5.45
C ARG A 88 -7.17 0.64 -4.74
N VAL A 89 -6.06 1.36 -4.86
CA VAL A 89 -4.80 1.02 -4.19
C VAL A 89 -4.96 1.03 -2.66
N ILE A 90 -5.63 2.05 -2.11
CA ILE A 90 -5.92 2.15 -0.66
C ILE A 90 -6.78 0.96 -0.18
N LEU A 91 -7.84 0.63 -0.91
CA LEU A 91 -8.71 -0.49 -0.57
C LEU A 91 -7.96 -1.83 -0.59
N GLN A 92 -7.08 -2.04 -1.58
CA GLN A 92 -6.27 -3.25 -1.66
C GLN A 92 -5.27 -3.34 -0.50
N ALA A 93 -4.62 -2.23 -0.12
CA ALA A 93 -3.76 -2.20 1.06
C ALA A 93 -4.51 -2.61 2.34
N LYS A 94 -5.70 -2.06 2.54
CA LYS A 94 -6.54 -2.37 3.71
C LYS A 94 -7.01 -3.82 3.71
N ARG A 95 -7.48 -4.34 2.57
CA ARG A 95 -7.96 -5.73 2.43
C ARG A 95 -6.86 -6.75 2.70
N ALA A 96 -5.70 -6.52 2.12
CA ALA A 96 -4.56 -7.42 2.27
C ALA A 96 -3.82 -7.25 3.60
N SER A 97 -4.08 -6.18 4.36
CA SER A 97 -3.26 -5.76 5.51
C SER A 97 -1.77 -5.72 5.13
N ALA A 98 -1.44 -5.04 4.06
CA ALA A 98 -0.09 -4.99 3.52
C ALA A 98 0.14 -3.68 2.75
N PRO A 99 1.39 -3.28 2.49
CA PRO A 99 1.68 -2.13 1.65
C PRO A 99 1.08 -2.28 0.25
N ALA A 100 0.64 -1.17 -0.33
CA ALA A 100 0.28 -1.07 -1.74
C ALA A 100 0.90 0.18 -2.36
N GLN A 101 1.21 0.11 -3.66
CA GLN A 101 1.94 1.13 -4.38
C GLN A 101 1.08 1.80 -5.45
N ILE A 102 1.11 3.12 -5.49
CA ILE A 102 0.68 3.91 -6.64
C ILE A 102 1.89 4.60 -7.27
N ASN A 103 2.12 4.35 -8.55
CA ASN A 103 3.20 4.96 -9.32
C ASN A 103 2.64 6.10 -10.17
N VAL A 104 3.21 7.31 -10.04
CA VAL A 104 2.67 8.50 -10.67
C VAL A 104 3.74 9.19 -11.51
N PRO A 105 3.61 9.21 -12.85
CA PRO A 105 4.52 9.91 -13.73
C PRO A 105 4.64 11.40 -13.41
N ARG A 106 5.85 11.94 -13.49
CA ARG A 106 6.16 13.32 -13.10
C ARG A 106 5.36 14.38 -13.85
N ASP A 107 5.06 14.13 -15.11
CA ASP A 107 4.30 15.04 -15.96
C ASP A 107 2.82 15.16 -15.58
N PHE A 108 2.32 14.31 -14.68
CA PHE A 108 0.94 14.39 -14.15
C PHE A 108 0.82 15.29 -12.92
N TRP A 109 1.91 15.50 -12.16
CA TRP A 109 1.87 16.24 -10.90
C TRP A 109 1.51 17.74 -11.03
N THR A 110 1.69 18.31 -12.19
CA THR A 110 1.42 19.72 -12.48
C THR A 110 0.16 19.95 -13.30
N GLN A 111 -0.56 18.89 -13.65
CA GLN A 111 -1.79 19.01 -14.42
C GLN A 111 -2.96 19.38 -13.51
N VAL A 112 -3.76 20.33 -13.99
CA VAL A 112 -5.05 20.65 -13.36
C VAL A 112 -6.10 19.76 -13.99
N ILE A 113 -6.80 19.02 -13.16
CA ILE A 113 -7.83 18.08 -13.59
C ILE A 113 -9.14 18.38 -12.87
N ASP A 114 -10.24 18.11 -13.54
CA ASP A 114 -11.56 18.06 -12.91
C ASP A 114 -11.88 16.60 -12.62
N VAL A 115 -12.07 16.29 -11.33
CA VAL A 115 -12.24 14.91 -10.88
C VAL A 115 -13.25 14.82 -9.75
N GLU A 116 -14.18 13.88 -9.87
CA GLU A 116 -15.06 13.51 -8.77
C GLU A 116 -14.31 12.59 -7.79
N LEU A 117 -14.32 12.96 -6.51
CA LEU A 117 -13.72 12.14 -5.47
C LEU A 117 -14.64 10.98 -5.12
N PRO A 118 -14.17 9.73 -5.15
CA PRO A 118 -14.98 8.59 -4.76
C PRO A 118 -15.36 8.68 -3.28
N ALA A 119 -16.53 8.15 -2.93
CA ALA A 119 -16.95 8.05 -1.55
C ALA A 119 -15.96 7.20 -0.74
N ILE A 120 -15.75 7.59 0.52
CA ILE A 120 -14.93 6.81 1.44
C ILE A 120 -15.66 5.50 1.74
N VAL A 121 -15.04 4.39 1.39
CA VAL A 121 -15.55 3.06 1.74
C VAL A 121 -14.85 2.60 3.01
N GLU A 122 -15.61 2.42 4.08
CA GLU A 122 -15.11 1.75 5.28
C GLU A 122 -15.02 0.25 5.00
N PHE A 123 -13.86 -0.30 5.30
CA PHE A 123 -13.62 -1.73 5.17
C PHE A 123 -13.69 -2.36 6.55
N GLU A 124 -14.79 -3.05 6.82
CA GLU A 124 -14.91 -3.90 7.99
C GLU A 124 -14.35 -5.29 7.67
N ARG A 125 -13.49 -5.79 8.54
CA ARG A 125 -13.03 -7.18 8.43
C ARG A 125 -14.17 -8.10 8.81
N PRO A 126 -14.51 -9.11 7.99
CA PRO A 126 -15.50 -10.09 8.37
C PRO A 126 -15.01 -10.83 9.63
N GLY A 127 -15.93 -11.11 10.53
CA GLY A 127 -15.70 -12.04 11.65
C GLY A 127 -15.34 -13.43 11.11
N GLY A 128 -14.75 -14.27 11.95
CA GLY A 128 -14.62 -15.69 11.63
C GLY A 128 -15.99 -16.38 11.54
N GLY A 129 -16.07 -17.52 10.86
CA GLY A 129 -17.28 -18.35 10.91
C GLY A 129 -17.57 -18.80 12.34
N GLU A 130 -18.87 -18.90 12.72
CA GLU A 130 -19.28 -19.28 14.08
C GLU A 130 -18.63 -20.60 14.53
N ASP A 131 -18.63 -21.63 13.69
CA ASP A 131 -18.00 -22.92 13.99
C ASP A 131 -16.51 -22.81 14.32
N ALA A 132 -15.79 -21.92 13.62
CA ALA A 132 -14.36 -21.70 13.85
C ALA A 132 -14.12 -20.94 15.17
N ILE A 133 -14.98 -19.99 15.49
CA ILE A 133 -14.93 -19.23 16.75
C ILE A 133 -15.23 -20.18 17.93
N ASP A 134 -16.27 -21.01 17.83
CA ASP A 134 -16.62 -21.99 18.87
C ASP A 134 -15.51 -23.02 19.06
N ALA A 135 -14.92 -23.52 17.99
CA ALA A 135 -13.79 -24.43 18.05
C ALA A 135 -12.58 -23.78 18.76
N ALA A 136 -12.26 -22.54 18.44
CA ALA A 136 -11.18 -21.80 19.07
C ALA A 136 -11.46 -21.52 20.56
N ALA A 137 -12.69 -21.12 20.88
CA ALA A 137 -13.13 -20.89 22.27
C ALA A 137 -13.02 -22.17 23.10
N LYS A 138 -13.45 -23.31 22.55
CA LYS A 138 -13.31 -24.61 23.18
C LYS A 138 -11.86 -24.97 23.43
N MET A 139 -10.99 -24.85 22.41
CA MET A 139 -9.55 -25.13 22.57
C MET A 139 -8.92 -24.26 23.65
N LEU A 140 -9.26 -22.99 23.73
CA LEU A 140 -8.74 -22.06 24.76
C LEU A 140 -9.26 -22.42 26.14
N SER A 141 -10.54 -22.82 26.29
CA SER A 141 -11.12 -23.17 27.58
C SER A 141 -10.61 -24.52 28.16
N GLU A 142 -10.21 -25.43 27.28
CA GLU A 142 -9.68 -26.74 27.66
C GLU A 142 -8.14 -26.74 27.86
N ALA A 143 -7.45 -25.67 27.39
CA ALA A 143 -6.00 -25.57 27.47
C ALA A 143 -5.53 -25.25 28.92
N GLN A 144 -4.52 -25.96 29.40
CA GLN A 144 -3.87 -25.65 30.68
C GLN A 144 -2.88 -24.49 30.57
N PHE A 145 -2.21 -24.34 29.40
CA PHE A 145 -1.25 -23.28 29.10
C PHE A 145 -1.48 -22.76 27.67
N PRO A 146 -2.55 -21.98 27.45
CA PRO A 146 -2.84 -21.46 26.10
C PRO A 146 -1.78 -20.44 25.65
N VAL A 147 -1.28 -20.58 24.42
CA VAL A 147 -0.38 -19.65 23.77
C VAL A 147 -1.04 -19.19 22.45
N MET A 148 -1.15 -17.89 22.27
CA MET A 148 -1.57 -17.28 20.99
C MET A 148 -0.33 -16.71 20.27
N LEU A 149 -0.13 -17.13 19.02
CA LEU A 149 0.97 -16.69 18.13
C LEU A 149 0.46 -15.66 17.11
#